data_be304ca9260826b5d2fd7de371401d34
#
_entry.id   be304ca9260826b5d2fd7de371401d34
#
_cell.length_a   1.000
_cell.length_b   1.000
_cell.length_c   1.000
_cell.angle_alpha   90.00
_cell.angle_beta   90.00
_cell.angle_gamma   90.00
#
_symmetry.space_group_name_H-M   'P 1'
#
loop_
_entity.id
_entity.type
_entity.pdbx_description
1 polymer ?
#
loop_
_entity_poly.entity_id
_entity_poly.type
_entity_poly.pdbx_seq_one_letter_code
_entity_poly.pdbx_strand_id
1 'polypeptide(L)'
;MEIEIREIEEKYNKGIEHVIRTCLIEFGANHEGTAWADPNLGRFSEIYNTVGNKYWVAINKNDKIVGGVGIGKLEGLEDVCELQKMYCIPEARGTGIAHKLINIALDYAKKYYKQCYLETLTNMVAAQKFYEKYGFIRIYEPIIKTEHFACDVRYLKDLHN
;
A
#
# COMPACT_ATOMS: atom_id res chain seq x y z
N MET A 1 10.23 -10.89 15.63
CA MET A 1 9.13 -11.61 14.94
C MET A 1 9.66 -12.10 13.60
N GLU A 2 9.63 -13.40 13.38
CA GLU A 2 10.01 -13.97 12.08
C GLU A 2 8.90 -13.72 11.07
N ILE A 3 9.24 -13.07 9.96
CA ILE A 3 8.28 -12.68 8.93
C ILE A 3 8.78 -13.12 7.58
N GLU A 4 7.90 -13.73 6.81
CA GLU A 4 8.11 -14.04 5.41
C GLU A 4 7.24 -13.14 4.56
N ILE A 5 7.79 -12.63 3.47
CA ILE A 5 7.01 -11.83 2.52
C ILE A 5 6.75 -12.69 1.29
N ARG A 6 5.49 -12.75 0.88
CA ARG A 6 5.03 -13.53 -0.27
C ARG A 6 4.15 -12.72 -1.18
N GLU A 7 4.14 -13.07 -2.47
CA GLU A 7 3.18 -12.50 -3.41
C GLU A 7 1.78 -12.99 -3.05
N ILE A 8 0.78 -12.15 -3.32
CA ILE A 8 -0.61 -12.47 -3.00
C ILE A 8 -1.07 -13.75 -3.69
N GLU A 9 -1.82 -14.56 -2.96
CA GLU A 9 -2.51 -15.75 -3.45
C GLU A 9 -3.92 -15.74 -2.88
N GLU A 10 -4.82 -16.50 -3.50
CA GLU A 10 -6.22 -16.54 -3.07
C GLU A 10 -6.36 -16.84 -1.56
N LYS A 11 -5.57 -17.76 -1.06
CA LYS A 11 -5.63 -18.15 0.36
C LYS A 11 -5.30 -17.02 1.34
N TYR A 12 -4.68 -15.93 0.86
CA TYR A 12 -4.33 -14.77 1.70
C TYR A 12 -5.32 -13.62 1.59
N ASN A 13 -6.29 -13.69 0.67
CA ASN A 13 -7.22 -12.59 0.42
C ASN A 13 -7.97 -12.15 1.66
N LYS A 14 -8.54 -13.09 2.41
CA LYS A 14 -9.31 -12.76 3.61
C LYS A 14 -8.45 -12.20 4.72
N GLY A 15 -7.23 -12.73 4.88
CA GLY A 15 -6.30 -12.25 5.92
C GLY A 15 -5.88 -10.82 5.70
N ILE A 16 -5.54 -10.45 4.46
CA ILE A 16 -5.12 -9.08 4.18
C ILE A 16 -6.32 -8.11 4.22
N GLU A 17 -7.50 -8.54 3.78
CA GLU A 17 -8.71 -7.72 3.94
C GLU A 17 -8.95 -7.40 5.41
N HIS A 18 -8.82 -8.40 6.28
CA HIS A 18 -9.00 -8.21 7.72
C HIS A 18 -7.98 -7.21 8.29
N VAL A 19 -6.71 -7.33 7.91
CA VAL A 19 -5.65 -6.39 8.34
C VAL A 19 -6.00 -4.96 7.92
N ILE A 20 -6.39 -4.77 6.67
CA ILE A 20 -6.69 -3.44 6.14
C ILE A 20 -7.90 -2.83 6.86
N ARG A 21 -8.99 -3.59 7.02
CA ARG A 21 -10.19 -3.09 7.70
C ARG A 21 -9.93 -2.75 9.16
N THR A 22 -9.15 -3.58 9.85
CA THR A 22 -8.76 -3.33 11.25
C THR A 22 -7.97 -2.03 11.37
N CYS A 23 -7.01 -1.80 10.48
CA CYS A 23 -6.21 -0.57 10.45
C CYS A 23 -7.08 0.65 10.12
N LEU A 24 -8.01 0.54 9.19
CA LEU A 24 -8.91 1.65 8.84
C LEU A 24 -9.80 2.03 10.01
N ILE A 25 -10.33 1.06 10.74
CA ILE A 25 -11.12 1.31 11.95
C ILE A 25 -10.27 2.05 12.98
N GLU A 26 -9.04 1.63 13.18
CA GLU A 26 -8.11 2.26 14.12
C GLU A 26 -7.95 3.76 13.86
N PHE A 27 -7.89 4.16 12.59
CA PHE A 27 -7.70 5.56 12.20
C PHE A 27 -9.00 6.30 11.89
N GLY A 28 -10.16 5.71 12.20
CA GLY A 28 -11.46 6.33 11.93
C GLY A 28 -11.76 6.44 10.43
N ALA A 29 -11.13 5.61 9.60
CA ALA A 29 -11.24 5.66 8.15
C ALA A 29 -12.15 4.58 7.57
N ASN A 30 -13.03 4.00 8.39
CA ASN A 30 -13.98 2.97 7.98
C ASN A 30 -15.26 3.61 7.40
N HIS A 31 -15.08 4.37 6.29
CA HIS A 31 -16.16 5.10 5.62
C HIS A 31 -15.84 5.28 4.13
N GLU A 32 -16.80 5.79 3.37
CA GLU A 32 -16.60 6.11 1.96
C GLU A 32 -15.48 7.15 1.76
N GLY A 33 -14.81 7.10 0.62
CA GLY A 33 -13.70 7.99 0.29
C GLY A 33 -12.35 7.45 0.72
N THR A 34 -12.32 6.25 1.30
CA THR A 34 -11.08 5.54 1.68
C THR A 34 -11.10 4.14 1.08
N ALA A 35 -10.08 3.35 1.40
CA ALA A 35 -10.01 1.94 0.97
C ALA A 35 -11.17 1.10 1.50
N TRP A 36 -11.85 1.54 2.55
CA TRP A 36 -13.00 0.82 3.14
C TRP A 36 -14.10 0.53 2.12
N ALA A 37 -14.34 1.47 1.20
CA ALA A 37 -15.40 1.34 0.19
C ALA A 37 -14.96 0.62 -1.07
N ASP A 38 -13.70 0.16 -1.16
CA ASP A 38 -13.19 -0.56 -2.32
C ASP A 38 -13.87 -1.93 -2.43
N PRO A 39 -14.64 -2.20 -3.51
CA PRO A 39 -15.33 -3.48 -3.66
C PRO A 39 -14.38 -4.65 -3.88
N ASN A 40 -13.11 -4.38 -4.19
CA ASN A 40 -12.11 -5.40 -4.48
C ASN A 40 -11.23 -5.75 -3.28
N LEU A 41 -11.54 -5.23 -2.09
CA LEU A 41 -10.68 -5.36 -0.91
C LEU A 41 -10.41 -6.82 -0.50
N GLY A 42 -11.32 -7.74 -0.79
CA GLY A 42 -11.15 -9.18 -0.52
C GLY A 42 -10.75 -9.99 -1.75
N ARG A 43 -10.31 -9.34 -2.85
CA ARG A 43 -10.05 -9.99 -4.13
C ARG A 43 -8.68 -9.67 -4.73
N PHE A 44 -7.69 -9.40 -3.88
CA PHE A 44 -6.39 -8.94 -4.35
C PHE A 44 -5.66 -9.93 -5.26
N SER A 45 -5.87 -11.24 -5.08
CA SER A 45 -5.26 -12.24 -5.96
C SER A 45 -5.76 -12.11 -7.41
N GLU A 46 -6.96 -11.57 -7.61
CA GLU A 46 -7.49 -11.31 -8.96
C GLU A 46 -7.08 -9.94 -9.49
N ILE A 47 -7.01 -8.94 -8.60
CA ILE A 47 -6.75 -7.54 -8.97
C ILE A 47 -5.28 -7.33 -9.32
N TYR A 48 -4.38 -7.98 -8.59
CA TYR A 48 -2.93 -7.79 -8.72
C TYR A 48 -2.26 -8.96 -9.47
N ASN A 49 -2.84 -9.41 -10.58
CA ASN A 49 -2.34 -10.56 -11.31
C ASN A 49 -1.79 -10.24 -12.71
N THR A 50 -1.57 -8.97 -13.03
CA THR A 50 -1.03 -8.54 -14.32
C THR A 50 0.32 -7.85 -14.16
N VAL A 51 1.12 -7.84 -15.22
CA VAL A 51 2.43 -7.17 -15.20
C VAL A 51 2.25 -5.69 -14.88
N GLY A 52 3.04 -5.18 -13.94
CA GLY A 52 2.93 -3.81 -13.45
C GLY A 52 2.00 -3.63 -12.27
N ASN A 53 1.24 -4.68 -11.92
CA ASN A 53 0.36 -4.69 -10.74
C ASN A 53 0.71 -5.90 -9.88
N LYS A 54 1.09 -5.67 -8.64
CA LYS A 54 1.45 -6.77 -7.74
C LYS A 54 1.16 -6.38 -6.30
N TYR A 55 0.82 -7.38 -5.49
CA TYR A 55 0.61 -7.19 -4.06
C TYR A 55 1.42 -8.23 -3.28
N TRP A 56 2.00 -7.82 -2.16
CA TRP A 56 2.76 -8.68 -1.27
C TRP A 56 2.14 -8.66 0.12
N VAL A 57 2.18 -9.82 0.78
CA VAL A 57 1.74 -9.95 2.17
C VAL A 57 2.91 -10.36 3.05
N ALA A 58 2.89 -9.87 4.27
CA ALA A 58 3.84 -10.27 5.31
C ALA A 58 3.13 -11.27 6.21
N ILE A 59 3.75 -12.44 6.41
CA ILE A 59 3.17 -13.58 7.12
C ILE A 59 4.10 -13.95 8.27
N ASN A 60 3.54 -14.14 9.46
CA ASN A 60 4.33 -14.61 10.60
C ASN A 60 4.46 -16.13 10.60
N LYS A 61 5.25 -16.67 11.55
CA LYS A 61 5.49 -18.11 11.65
C LYS A 61 4.25 -18.96 11.92
N ASN A 62 3.13 -18.33 12.32
CA ASN A 62 1.86 -19.01 12.54
C ASN A 62 0.92 -18.90 11.34
N ASP A 63 1.45 -18.55 10.17
CA ASP A 63 0.71 -18.34 8.93
C ASP A 63 -0.33 -17.21 9.01
N LYS A 64 -0.16 -16.29 9.96
CA LYS A 64 -1.05 -15.14 10.09
C LYS A 64 -0.52 -13.97 9.26
N ILE A 65 -1.41 -13.33 8.50
CA ILE A 65 -1.09 -12.11 7.76
C ILE A 65 -0.97 -10.95 8.76
N VAL A 66 0.15 -10.24 8.68
CA VAL A 66 0.43 -9.12 9.60
C VAL A 66 0.63 -7.79 8.88
N GLY A 67 0.68 -7.81 7.55
CA GLY A 67 0.79 -6.59 6.77
C GLY A 67 0.79 -6.89 5.28
N GLY A 68 0.83 -5.83 4.48
CA GLY A 68 0.89 -5.96 3.03
C GLY A 68 1.11 -4.63 2.34
N VAL A 69 1.43 -4.69 1.05
CA VAL A 69 1.65 -3.53 0.21
C VAL A 69 1.44 -3.91 -1.26
N GLY A 70 0.93 -2.99 -2.05
CA GLY A 70 0.74 -3.19 -3.48
C GLY A 70 1.34 -2.10 -4.33
N ILE A 71 1.62 -2.45 -5.57
CA ILE A 71 1.94 -1.52 -6.65
C ILE A 71 0.87 -1.70 -7.71
N GLY A 72 0.24 -0.61 -8.10
CA GLY A 72 -0.78 -0.60 -9.14
C GLY A 72 -0.54 0.49 -10.16
N LYS A 73 -0.96 0.23 -11.39
CA LYS A 73 -0.91 1.22 -12.46
C LYS A 73 -1.94 2.31 -12.20
N LEU A 74 -1.59 3.56 -12.47
CA LEU A 74 -2.55 4.66 -12.48
C LEU A 74 -3.14 4.79 -13.88
N GLU A 75 -4.47 4.71 -13.98
CA GLU A 75 -5.16 4.89 -15.25
C GLU A 75 -4.85 6.28 -15.84
N GLY A 76 -4.47 6.29 -17.12
CA GLY A 76 -4.14 7.53 -17.81
C GLY A 76 -2.70 8.00 -17.67
N LEU A 77 -1.88 7.35 -16.86
CA LEU A 77 -0.47 7.70 -16.68
C LEU A 77 0.39 6.45 -16.84
N GLU A 78 1.14 6.34 -17.94
CA GLU A 78 1.91 5.13 -18.25
C GLU A 78 3.15 4.95 -17.39
N ASP A 79 3.82 6.04 -17.01
CA ASP A 79 5.09 6.01 -16.33
C ASP A 79 4.99 6.15 -14.82
N VAL A 80 3.78 6.25 -14.28
CA VAL A 80 3.54 6.47 -12.86
C VAL A 80 2.71 5.32 -12.28
N CYS A 81 3.20 4.72 -11.22
CA CYS A 81 2.44 3.74 -10.45
C CYS A 81 1.96 4.35 -9.14
N GLU A 82 1.12 3.62 -8.43
CA GLU A 82 0.67 3.99 -7.10
C GLU A 82 1.07 2.94 -6.10
N LEU A 83 1.64 3.37 -4.97
CA LEU A 83 1.83 2.52 -3.80
C LEU A 83 0.47 2.40 -3.12
N GLN A 84 -0.05 1.19 -3.02
CA GLN A 84 -1.45 0.95 -2.64
C GLN A 84 -1.57 0.05 -1.43
N LYS A 85 -2.56 0.36 -0.60
CA LYS A 85 -3.02 -0.53 0.47
C LYS A 85 -1.88 -1.05 1.35
N MET A 86 -0.96 -0.16 1.75
CA MET A 86 0.13 -0.51 2.66
C MET A 86 -0.34 -0.39 4.10
N TYR A 87 -0.45 -1.51 4.78
CA TYR A 87 -0.92 -1.58 6.16
C TYR A 87 -0.16 -2.66 6.92
N CYS A 88 0.06 -2.41 8.22
CA CYS A 88 0.62 -3.40 9.15
C CYS A 88 -0.21 -3.36 10.43
N ILE A 89 -0.47 -4.51 11.03
CA ILE A 89 -1.14 -4.56 12.34
C ILE A 89 -0.28 -3.85 13.38
N PRO A 90 -0.88 -3.30 14.45
CA PRO A 90 -0.11 -2.57 15.46
C PRO A 90 1.07 -3.35 16.03
N GLU A 91 0.91 -4.66 16.27
CA GLU A 91 1.96 -5.52 16.83
C GLU A 91 3.17 -5.68 15.92
N ALA A 92 2.97 -5.49 14.61
CA ALA A 92 4.04 -5.61 13.61
C ALA A 92 4.80 -4.30 13.40
N ARG A 93 4.26 -3.18 13.86
CA ARG A 93 4.90 -1.87 13.70
C ARG A 93 6.14 -1.76 14.57
N GLY A 94 7.18 -1.09 14.05
CA GLY A 94 8.45 -0.97 14.75
C GLY A 94 9.32 -2.22 14.71
N THR A 95 8.93 -3.25 13.94
CA THR A 95 9.69 -4.50 13.83
C THR A 95 10.52 -4.61 12.56
N GLY A 96 10.46 -3.59 11.68
CA GLY A 96 11.16 -3.60 10.39
C GLY A 96 10.35 -4.19 9.24
N ILE A 97 9.12 -4.65 9.47
CA ILE A 97 8.27 -5.26 8.43
C ILE A 97 7.91 -4.24 7.35
N ALA A 98 7.55 -3.02 7.74
CA ALA A 98 7.21 -1.97 6.80
C ALA A 98 8.39 -1.65 5.87
N HIS A 99 9.62 -1.66 6.40
CA HIS A 99 10.83 -1.46 5.59
C HIS A 99 11.01 -2.57 4.56
N LYS A 100 10.80 -3.82 4.94
CA LYS A 100 10.89 -4.95 4.01
C LYS A 100 9.84 -4.86 2.92
N LEU A 101 8.61 -4.51 3.28
CA LEU A 101 7.50 -4.39 2.34
C LEU A 101 7.74 -3.27 1.33
N ILE A 102 8.09 -2.07 1.78
CA ILE A 102 8.29 -0.95 0.87
C ILE A 102 9.48 -1.16 -0.05
N ASN A 103 10.55 -1.79 0.43
CA ASN A 103 11.71 -2.08 -0.41
C ASN A 103 11.36 -3.05 -1.54
N ILE A 104 10.62 -4.12 -1.25
CA ILE A 104 10.16 -5.06 -2.28
C ILE A 104 9.27 -4.35 -3.30
N ALA A 105 8.33 -3.54 -2.82
CA ALA A 105 7.40 -2.82 -3.69
C ALA A 105 8.14 -1.83 -4.61
N LEU A 106 9.05 -1.03 -4.07
CA LEU A 106 9.79 -0.05 -4.85
C LEU A 106 10.77 -0.70 -5.83
N ASP A 107 11.40 -1.82 -5.46
CA ASP A 107 12.26 -2.57 -6.38
C ASP A 107 11.46 -3.10 -7.57
N TYR A 108 10.26 -3.60 -7.34
CA TYR A 108 9.36 -4.01 -8.41
C TYR A 108 8.94 -2.82 -9.27
N ALA A 109 8.53 -1.72 -8.64
CA ALA A 109 8.05 -0.53 -9.34
C ALA A 109 9.10 0.05 -10.28
N LYS A 110 10.38 0.03 -9.89
CA LYS A 110 11.49 0.53 -10.72
C LYS A 110 11.61 -0.18 -12.07
N LYS A 111 11.16 -1.43 -12.15
CA LYS A 111 11.25 -2.21 -13.40
C LYS A 111 10.26 -1.74 -14.45
N TYR A 112 9.16 -1.11 -14.04
CA TYR A 112 8.03 -0.81 -14.92
C TYR A 112 7.67 0.67 -14.98
N TYR A 113 8.10 1.49 -14.01
CA TYR A 113 7.64 2.87 -13.87
C TYR A 113 8.79 3.82 -13.55
N LYS A 114 8.58 5.10 -13.85
CA LYS A 114 9.55 6.17 -13.55
C LYS A 114 9.27 6.84 -12.22
N GLN A 115 8.00 6.90 -11.82
CA GLN A 115 7.58 7.57 -10.59
C GLN A 115 6.56 6.72 -9.85
N CYS A 116 6.48 6.93 -8.55
CA CYS A 116 5.51 6.28 -7.68
C CYS A 116 4.75 7.35 -6.90
N TYR A 117 3.43 7.27 -6.94
CA TYR A 117 2.49 8.16 -6.27
C TYR A 117 1.86 7.42 -5.10
N LEU A 118 1.44 8.15 -4.07
CA LEU A 118 0.59 7.58 -3.02
C LEU A 118 -0.31 8.65 -2.40
N GLU A 119 -1.41 8.19 -1.82
CA GLU A 119 -2.33 9.02 -1.05
C GLU A 119 -2.50 8.43 0.34
N THR A 120 -2.62 9.29 1.35
CA THR A 120 -2.86 8.87 2.72
C THR A 120 -3.71 9.90 3.46
N LEU A 121 -4.04 9.61 4.70
CA LEU A 121 -4.88 10.49 5.52
C LEU A 121 -4.04 11.42 6.38
N THR A 122 -4.59 12.59 6.69
CA THR A 122 -3.94 13.60 7.51
C THR A 122 -3.56 13.06 8.90
N ASN A 123 -4.38 12.20 9.49
CA ASN A 123 -4.12 11.65 10.83
C ASN A 123 -3.15 10.46 10.84
N MET A 124 -2.69 10.00 9.69
CA MET A 124 -1.69 8.95 9.61
C MET A 124 -0.28 9.55 9.60
N VAL A 125 0.08 10.22 10.69
CA VAL A 125 1.33 11.00 10.81
C VAL A 125 2.57 10.10 10.73
N ALA A 126 2.55 8.95 11.37
CA ALA A 126 3.68 8.01 11.33
C ALA A 126 3.93 7.49 9.91
N ALA A 127 2.86 7.22 9.17
CA ALA A 127 2.98 6.79 7.78
C ALA A 127 3.58 7.89 6.91
N GLN A 128 3.16 9.14 7.10
CA GLN A 128 3.71 10.28 6.36
C GLN A 128 5.21 10.40 6.57
N LYS A 129 5.67 10.33 7.82
CA LYS A 129 7.10 10.39 8.14
C LYS A 129 7.87 9.22 7.53
N PHE A 130 7.27 8.05 7.54
CA PHE A 130 7.85 6.85 6.94
C PHE A 130 8.07 7.04 5.44
N TYR A 131 7.06 7.53 4.71
CA TYR A 131 7.18 7.77 3.28
C TYR A 131 8.21 8.86 2.96
N GLU A 132 8.26 9.92 3.73
CA GLU A 132 9.26 10.98 3.57
C GLU A 132 10.68 10.44 3.73
N LYS A 133 10.88 9.52 4.68
CA LYS A 133 12.17 8.85 4.89
C LYS A 133 12.61 8.05 3.65
N TYR A 134 11.67 7.52 2.89
CA TYR A 134 11.96 6.78 1.65
C TYR A 134 12.05 7.66 0.42
N GLY A 135 12.06 8.98 0.60
CA GLY A 135 12.26 9.91 -0.50
C GLY A 135 11.00 10.35 -1.21
N PHE A 136 9.82 10.02 -0.68
CA PHE A 136 8.58 10.57 -1.19
C PHE A 136 8.48 12.04 -0.81
N ILE A 137 8.10 12.88 -1.77
CA ILE A 137 7.98 14.32 -1.59
C ILE A 137 6.51 14.71 -1.64
N ARG A 138 6.07 15.48 -0.67
CA ARG A 138 4.68 15.89 -0.59
C ARG A 138 4.31 16.80 -1.75
N ILE A 139 3.18 16.52 -2.39
CA ILE A 139 2.58 17.36 -3.42
C ILE A 139 1.19 17.80 -2.95
N TYR A 140 0.75 18.98 -3.40
CA TYR A 140 -0.48 19.61 -2.91
C TYR A 140 -1.61 19.57 -3.91
N GLU A 141 -1.33 19.10 -5.13
CA GLU A 141 -2.33 18.87 -6.15
C GLU A 141 -2.31 17.40 -6.56
N PRO A 142 -3.47 16.76 -6.73
CA PRO A 142 -3.48 15.37 -7.21
C PRO A 142 -3.00 15.34 -8.67
N ILE A 143 -2.16 14.35 -9.00
CA ILE A 143 -1.71 14.14 -10.37
C ILE A 143 -2.81 13.51 -11.23
N ILE A 144 -3.78 12.86 -10.57
CA ILE A 144 -4.94 12.25 -11.21
C ILE A 144 -6.06 12.15 -10.17
N LYS A 145 -7.31 12.17 -10.63
CA LYS A 145 -8.47 12.01 -9.76
C LYS A 145 -8.63 10.55 -9.41
N THR A 146 -8.64 10.22 -8.11
CA THR A 146 -8.79 8.85 -7.63
C THR A 146 -10.10 8.67 -6.86
N GLU A 147 -10.43 7.40 -6.54
CA GLU A 147 -11.61 7.06 -5.74
C GLU A 147 -11.43 7.37 -4.24
N HIS A 148 -10.19 7.62 -3.81
CA HIS A 148 -9.89 7.92 -2.41
C HIS A 148 -10.00 9.40 -2.11
N PHE A 149 -11.19 9.97 -2.36
CA PHE A 149 -11.40 11.43 -2.24
C PHE A 149 -11.21 11.96 -0.82
N ALA A 150 -11.28 11.10 0.21
CA ALA A 150 -11.02 11.50 1.60
C ALA A 150 -9.53 11.51 1.95
N CYS A 151 -8.67 10.96 1.09
CA CYS A 151 -7.22 10.97 1.28
C CYS A 151 -6.67 12.27 0.72
N ASP A 152 -6.33 13.21 1.58
CA ASP A 152 -5.93 14.57 1.20
C ASP A 152 -4.43 14.84 1.33
N VAL A 153 -3.64 13.84 1.72
CA VAL A 153 -2.19 13.93 1.77
C VAL A 153 -1.62 13.08 0.65
N ARG A 154 -0.81 13.71 -0.22
CA ARG A 154 -0.32 13.09 -1.46
C ARG A 154 1.19 13.23 -1.54
N TYR A 155 1.84 12.17 -2.03
CA TYR A 155 3.29 12.12 -2.19
C TYR A 155 3.65 11.56 -3.56
N LEU A 156 4.81 11.98 -4.06
CA LEU A 156 5.38 11.51 -5.32
C LEU A 156 6.86 11.23 -5.13
N LYS A 157 7.36 10.17 -5.74
CA LYS A 157 8.77 9.79 -5.67
C LYS A 157 9.29 9.44 -7.07
N ASP A 158 10.45 9.98 -7.42
CA ASP A 158 11.19 9.54 -8.60
C ASP A 158 11.89 8.21 -8.27
N LEU A 159 11.71 7.20 -9.13
CA LEU A 159 12.19 5.84 -8.85
C LEU A 159 13.63 5.59 -9.30
N HIS A 160 14.17 6.45 -10.17
CA HIS A 160 15.50 6.25 -10.78
C HIS A 160 16.53 7.30 -10.36
N ASN A 161 16.27 7.97 -9.26
CA ASN A 161 17.19 8.94 -8.68
C ASN A 161 17.77 8.46 -7.36
#